data_09450fee043b092dab52078f2559c074
#
_entry.id   09450fee043b092dab52078f2559c074
#
_cell.length_a   1.000
_cell.length_b   1.000
_cell.length_c   1.000
_cell.angle_alpha   90.00
_cell.angle_beta   90.00
_cell.angle_gamma   90.00
#
_symmetry.space_group_name_H-M   'P 1'
#
loop_
_entity.id
_entity.type
_entity.pdbx_description
1 polymer ?
#
loop_
_entity_poly.entity_id
_entity_poly.type
_entity_poly.pdbx_seq_one_letter_code
_entity_poly.pdbx_strand_id
1 'polypeptide(L)'
;MTDFKLDAKLRQDAPNKTRNEGFVPAIVYGKGFDNIQIALEKISFMKLFKEAGTSNLIDLVIDGGKSVKTLINDIQLDPIKSDIIHVDFYKVNMKEKIHAEVPLKFVGDSIAVIDKEGSLITSKDSIEVECLPADLIPELEVDISVLDDFEKNIKISDLKLPEGIEIQDDPEEIIAHVEEPRSEQELEELETEVVEDVSAIEVENKGEETPAEGEGEKAEEKSAE
;
A
#
# COMPACT_ATOMS: atom_id res chain seq x y z
N MET A 1 6.38 25.36 -0.86
CA MET A 1 6.96 23.99 -0.97
C MET A 1 7.73 23.72 0.31
N THR A 2 7.37 22.73 1.05
CA THR A 2 8.13 22.31 2.24
C THR A 2 9.32 21.49 1.75
N ASP A 3 10.54 21.94 2.04
CA ASP A 3 11.75 21.21 1.66
C ASP A 3 11.97 20.07 2.66
N PHE A 4 11.61 18.85 2.25
CA PHE A 4 11.86 17.63 3.03
C PHE A 4 13.31 17.19 2.84
N LYS A 5 14.07 17.10 3.94
CA LYS A 5 15.46 16.66 3.93
C LYS A 5 15.60 15.33 4.61
N LEU A 6 16.37 14.41 3.99
CA LEU A 6 16.68 13.10 4.54
C LEU A 6 18.16 12.77 4.38
N ASP A 7 18.79 12.38 5.48
CA ASP A 7 20.15 11.92 5.46
C ASP A 7 20.22 10.42 5.16
N ALA A 8 21.11 10.04 4.25
CA ALA A 8 21.32 8.67 3.81
C ALA A 8 22.82 8.30 3.89
N LYS A 9 23.10 7.05 4.16
CA LYS A 9 24.45 6.48 4.14
C LYS A 9 24.61 5.55 2.95
N LEU A 10 25.80 5.51 2.35
CA LEU A 10 26.11 4.50 1.33
C LEU A 10 26.06 3.12 1.97
N ARG A 11 25.36 2.19 1.31
CA ARG A 11 25.21 0.82 1.80
C ARG A 11 26.16 -0.12 1.05
N GLN A 12 26.96 -0.85 1.81
CA GLN A 12 27.82 -1.92 1.31
C GLN A 12 27.36 -3.30 1.83
N ASP A 13 26.59 -3.29 2.91
CA ASP A 13 26.11 -4.52 3.58
C ASP A 13 24.87 -5.11 2.90
N ALA A 14 24.64 -6.41 3.17
CA ALA A 14 23.44 -7.10 2.70
C ALA A 14 22.18 -6.48 3.33
N PRO A 15 21.02 -6.44 2.59
CA PRO A 15 19.78 -5.82 3.05
C PRO A 15 19.30 -6.30 4.42
N ASN A 16 19.41 -7.59 4.71
CA ASN A 16 18.99 -8.17 5.98
C ASN A 16 19.80 -7.66 7.16
N LYS A 17 21.12 -7.47 6.98
CA LYS A 17 21.99 -6.92 8.01
C LYS A 17 21.63 -5.47 8.31
N THR A 18 21.42 -4.68 7.26
CA THR A 18 20.98 -3.27 7.36
C THR A 18 19.68 -3.14 8.16
N ARG A 19 18.68 -4.01 7.91
CA ARG A 19 17.42 -4.00 8.66
C ARG A 19 17.60 -4.34 10.14
N ASN A 20 18.45 -5.30 10.45
CA ASN A 20 18.75 -5.69 11.83
C ASN A 20 19.44 -4.58 12.63
N GLU A 21 20.15 -3.68 11.96
CA GLU A 21 20.80 -2.50 12.55
C GLU A 21 19.86 -1.29 12.71
N GLY A 22 18.58 -1.43 12.34
CA GLY A 22 17.58 -0.36 12.45
C GLY A 22 17.56 0.62 11.26
N PHE A 23 18.20 0.23 10.15
CA PHE A 23 18.17 1.00 8.92
C PHE A 23 17.26 0.35 7.88
N VAL A 24 16.68 1.15 7.01
CA VAL A 24 15.92 0.70 5.85
C VAL A 24 16.84 0.75 4.63
N PRO A 25 17.03 -0.38 3.94
CA PRO A 25 17.76 -0.40 2.68
C PRO A 25 16.93 0.30 1.61
N ALA A 26 17.59 1.13 0.79
CA ALA A 26 16.97 1.84 -0.30
C ALA A 26 17.90 1.92 -1.51
N ILE A 27 17.32 2.24 -2.67
CA ILE A 27 18.05 2.45 -3.92
C ILE A 27 17.64 3.80 -4.50
N VAL A 28 18.62 4.55 -4.99
CA VAL A 28 18.40 5.77 -5.76
C VAL A 28 18.79 5.48 -7.19
N TYR A 29 17.89 5.70 -8.11
CA TYR A 29 18.12 5.56 -9.55
C TYR A 29 17.45 6.71 -10.33
N GLY A 30 17.77 6.85 -11.59
CA GLY A 30 17.17 7.87 -12.43
C GLY A 30 17.89 8.03 -13.75
N LYS A 31 17.30 8.82 -14.63
CA LYS A 31 17.83 9.03 -15.98
C LYS A 31 19.20 9.74 -15.93
N GLY A 32 20.23 9.09 -16.47
CA GLY A 32 21.59 9.62 -16.46
C GLY A 32 22.27 9.67 -15.08
N PHE A 33 21.83 8.80 -14.17
CA PHE A 33 22.39 8.66 -12.83
C PHE A 33 22.69 7.20 -12.55
N ASP A 34 23.86 6.92 -11.99
CA ASP A 34 24.25 5.57 -11.58
C ASP A 34 23.42 5.13 -10.36
N ASN A 35 22.98 3.87 -10.35
CA ASN A 35 22.20 3.33 -9.25
C ASN A 35 23.07 3.29 -7.99
N ILE A 36 22.61 3.96 -6.95
CA ILE A 36 23.30 4.04 -5.66
C ILE A 36 22.48 3.29 -4.62
N GLN A 37 23.11 2.34 -3.93
CA GLN A 37 22.50 1.66 -2.80
C GLN A 37 22.77 2.46 -1.54
N ILE A 38 21.69 2.76 -0.79
CA ILE A 38 21.74 3.56 0.42
C ILE A 38 21.05 2.87 1.59
N ALA A 39 21.32 3.33 2.78
CA ALA A 39 20.65 2.95 4.02
C ALA A 39 20.12 4.20 4.70
N LEU A 40 18.84 4.16 5.07
CA LEU A 40 18.13 5.25 5.75
C LEU A 40 17.86 4.87 7.20
N GLU A 41 17.94 5.82 8.11
CA GLU A 41 17.50 5.58 9.48
C GLU A 41 15.97 5.39 9.50
N LYS A 42 15.50 4.24 10.00
CA LYS A 42 14.09 3.85 9.98
C LYS A 42 13.18 4.90 10.60
N ILE A 43 13.55 5.42 11.79
CA ILE A 43 12.70 6.37 12.54
C ILE A 43 12.59 7.71 11.79
N SER A 44 13.71 8.22 11.29
CA SER A 44 13.76 9.49 10.55
C SER A 44 12.98 9.40 9.25
N PHE A 45 13.11 8.27 8.52
CA PHE A 45 12.36 8.04 7.31
C PHE A 45 10.85 7.92 7.56
N MET A 46 10.42 7.17 8.60
CA MET A 46 9.00 7.03 8.94
C MET A 46 8.33 8.36 9.29
N LYS A 47 9.04 9.26 9.99
CA LYS A 47 8.51 10.60 10.31
C LYS A 47 8.33 11.42 9.04
N LEU A 48 9.37 11.45 8.21
CA LEU A 48 9.33 12.17 6.95
C LEU A 48 8.22 11.63 6.03
N PHE A 49 8.10 10.31 5.92
CA PHE A 49 7.09 9.68 5.07
C PHE A 49 5.65 9.99 5.51
N LYS A 50 5.40 10.08 6.83
CA LYS A 50 4.08 10.48 7.35
C LYS A 50 3.70 11.93 6.99
N GLU A 51 4.69 12.81 6.84
CA GLU A 51 4.47 14.23 6.51
C GLU A 51 4.53 14.47 4.99
N ALA A 52 5.45 13.80 4.31
CA ALA A 52 5.68 14.01 2.88
C ALA A 52 4.81 13.12 1.98
N GLY A 53 4.44 11.90 2.44
CA GLY A 53 3.79 10.92 1.58
C GLY A 53 4.69 10.45 0.43
N THR A 54 4.08 9.93 -0.64
CA THR A 54 4.75 9.46 -1.85
C THR A 54 4.97 10.56 -2.89
N SER A 55 4.12 11.59 -2.87
CA SER A 55 4.03 12.61 -3.95
C SER A 55 4.91 13.84 -3.72
N ASN A 56 5.67 13.94 -2.62
CA ASN A 56 6.53 15.10 -2.37
C ASN A 56 7.97 14.85 -2.77
N LEU A 57 8.63 15.93 -3.21
CA LEU A 57 10.06 15.91 -3.50
C LEU A 57 10.87 15.89 -2.20
N ILE A 58 11.87 15.02 -2.15
CA ILE A 58 12.76 14.85 -1.00
C ILE A 58 14.18 15.19 -1.41
N ASP A 59 14.82 16.07 -0.65
CA ASP A 59 16.24 16.38 -0.76
C ASP A 59 17.06 15.32 0.01
N LEU A 60 17.57 14.34 -0.72
CA LEU A 60 18.36 13.24 -0.16
C LEU A 60 19.83 13.64 -0.07
N VAL A 61 20.39 13.62 1.13
CA VAL A 61 21.80 13.92 1.38
C VAL A 61 22.57 12.61 1.64
N ILE A 62 23.42 12.21 0.70
CA ILE A 62 24.16 10.95 0.78
C ILE A 62 25.54 11.23 1.37
N ASP A 63 25.86 10.60 2.52
CA ASP A 63 27.15 10.73 3.27
C ASP A 63 27.62 12.19 3.47
N GLY A 64 26.66 13.11 3.71
CA GLY A 64 26.99 14.53 3.89
C GLY A 64 27.45 15.25 2.61
N GLY A 65 27.25 14.62 1.44
CA GLY A 65 27.58 15.17 0.15
C GLY A 65 26.55 16.16 -0.38
N LYS A 66 26.46 16.31 -1.71
CA LYS A 66 25.45 17.16 -2.33
C LYS A 66 24.06 16.52 -2.20
N SER A 67 23.05 17.37 -1.91
CA SER A 67 21.67 16.91 -1.93
C SER A 67 21.22 16.55 -3.35
N VAL A 68 20.48 15.48 -3.46
CA VAL A 68 19.86 15.01 -4.70
C VAL A 68 18.36 15.09 -4.54
N LYS A 69 17.66 15.75 -5.44
CA LYS A 69 16.20 15.80 -5.45
C LYS A 69 15.65 14.48 -5.97
N THR A 70 14.87 13.83 -5.13
CA THR A 70 14.29 12.52 -5.39
C THR A 70 12.81 12.50 -5.09
N LEU A 71 12.10 11.60 -5.74
CA LEU A 71 10.72 11.22 -5.44
C LEU A 71 10.74 9.79 -4.92
N ILE A 72 9.83 9.45 -4.02
CA ILE A 72 9.59 8.06 -3.63
C ILE A 72 8.79 7.40 -4.74
N ASN A 73 9.36 6.38 -5.38
CA ASN A 73 8.71 5.66 -6.47
C ASN A 73 7.95 4.43 -5.95
N ASP A 74 8.52 3.70 -5.00
CA ASP A 74 7.88 2.53 -4.41
C ASP A 74 8.33 2.31 -2.97
N ILE A 75 7.43 1.74 -2.15
CA ILE A 75 7.70 1.37 -0.77
C ILE A 75 7.20 -0.03 -0.52
N GLN A 76 8.11 -0.93 -0.18
CA GLN A 76 7.77 -2.28 0.21
C GLN A 76 7.55 -2.37 1.72
N LEU A 77 6.39 -2.88 2.11
CA LEU A 77 6.00 -3.10 3.49
C LEU A 77 6.00 -4.58 3.84
N ASP A 78 6.34 -4.90 5.08
CA ASP A 78 6.15 -6.25 5.64
C ASP A 78 4.64 -6.48 5.84
N PRO A 79 4.05 -7.54 5.27
CA PRO A 79 2.60 -7.77 5.33
C PRO A 79 2.08 -8.08 6.74
N ILE A 80 2.95 -8.52 7.66
CA ILE A 80 2.55 -8.88 9.03
C ILE A 80 2.78 -7.73 10.00
N LYS A 81 3.95 -7.08 9.89
CA LYS A 81 4.38 -6.05 10.84
C LYS A 81 4.11 -4.63 10.35
N SER A 82 3.77 -4.47 9.07
CA SER A 82 3.66 -3.17 8.38
C SER A 82 4.94 -2.32 8.46
N ASP A 83 6.08 -2.99 8.69
CA ASP A 83 7.39 -2.36 8.72
C ASP A 83 7.90 -2.12 7.30
N ILE A 84 8.58 -1.01 7.08
CA ILE A 84 9.18 -0.70 5.78
C ILE A 84 10.40 -1.61 5.54
N ILE A 85 10.32 -2.40 4.47
CA ILE A 85 11.37 -3.35 4.06
C ILE A 85 12.35 -2.73 3.08
N HIS A 86 11.85 -1.96 2.10
CA HIS A 86 12.64 -1.34 1.04
C HIS A 86 11.99 -0.04 0.58
N VAL A 87 12.79 0.88 0.08
CA VAL A 87 12.34 2.14 -0.52
C VAL A 87 13.09 2.40 -1.80
N ASP A 88 12.34 2.74 -2.83
CA ASP A 88 12.85 3.08 -4.14
C ASP A 88 12.74 4.59 -4.38
N PHE A 89 13.87 5.25 -4.59
CA PHE A 89 13.93 6.67 -4.89
C PHE A 89 14.25 6.90 -6.35
N TYR A 90 13.42 7.67 -7.01
CA TYR A 90 13.68 8.15 -8.36
C TYR A 90 14.27 9.56 -8.33
N LYS A 91 15.47 9.72 -8.88
CA LYS A 91 16.09 11.04 -9.04
C LYS A 91 15.38 11.81 -10.12
N VAL A 92 14.80 12.93 -9.76
CA VAL A 92 14.02 13.76 -10.68
C VAL A 92 14.87 14.84 -11.35
N ASN A 93 14.50 15.14 -12.62
CA ASN A 93 14.99 16.28 -13.37
C ASN A 93 13.84 17.30 -13.48
N MET A 94 14.02 18.53 -12.99
CA MET A 94 12.99 19.57 -12.98
C MET A 94 12.45 19.98 -14.36
N LYS A 95 13.09 19.50 -15.45
CA LYS A 95 12.73 19.85 -16.83
C LYS A 95 12.01 18.72 -17.58
N GLU A 96 11.89 17.56 -16.97
CA GLU A 96 11.26 16.39 -17.59
C GLU A 96 10.00 16.06 -16.84
N LYS A 97 8.94 15.63 -17.55
CA LYS A 97 7.75 15.09 -16.95
C LYS A 97 8.07 13.78 -16.23
N ILE A 98 7.43 13.56 -15.12
CA ILE A 98 7.57 12.36 -14.31
C ILE A 98 6.19 11.71 -14.11
N HIS A 99 6.18 10.40 -13.96
CA HIS A 99 5.02 9.66 -13.49
C HIS A 99 5.10 9.59 -11.98
N ALA A 100 4.00 9.90 -11.31
CA ALA A 100 3.91 9.84 -9.86
C ALA A 100 2.52 9.38 -9.45
N GLU A 101 2.44 8.66 -8.33
CA GLU A 101 1.18 8.30 -7.70
C GLU A 101 0.79 9.39 -6.70
N VAL A 102 -0.39 9.97 -6.88
CA VAL A 102 -0.96 10.98 -5.99
C VAL A 102 -2.06 10.35 -5.16
N PRO A 103 -1.95 10.36 -3.83
CA PRO A 103 -2.98 9.83 -2.95
C PRO A 103 -4.25 10.69 -3.00
N LEU A 104 -5.40 10.02 -2.93
CA LEU A 104 -6.72 10.63 -2.89
C LEU A 104 -7.14 10.84 -1.44
N LYS A 105 -7.61 12.04 -1.13
CA LYS A 105 -8.16 12.37 0.18
C LYS A 105 -9.65 12.66 0.05
N PHE A 106 -10.45 11.76 0.56
CA PHE A 106 -11.90 11.91 0.57
C PHE A 106 -12.32 12.92 1.63
N VAL A 107 -13.03 13.96 1.21
CA VAL A 107 -13.48 15.07 2.05
C VAL A 107 -14.97 15.24 1.93
N GLY A 108 -15.63 15.61 3.03
CA GLY A 108 -17.07 15.81 3.09
C GLY A 108 -17.81 14.61 3.67
N ASP A 109 -19.12 14.76 3.78
CA ASP A 109 -20.03 13.75 4.31
C ASP A 109 -21.03 13.35 3.22
N SER A 110 -21.14 12.05 2.97
CA SER A 110 -22.13 11.52 2.01
C SER A 110 -23.46 11.27 2.70
N ILE A 111 -24.55 11.75 2.10
CA ILE A 111 -25.92 11.52 2.57
C ILE A 111 -26.24 10.02 2.51
N ALA A 112 -25.78 9.32 1.49
CA ALA A 112 -25.99 7.89 1.34
C ALA A 112 -25.33 7.07 2.47
N VAL A 113 -24.22 7.56 3.05
CA VAL A 113 -23.55 6.91 4.18
C VAL A 113 -24.26 7.26 5.50
N ILE A 114 -24.62 8.54 5.73
CA ILE A 114 -25.15 9.00 7.02
C ILE A 114 -26.63 8.66 7.19
N ASP A 115 -27.46 8.96 6.18
CA ASP A 115 -28.93 8.85 6.29
C ASP A 115 -29.43 7.45 5.87
N LYS A 116 -28.72 6.80 4.93
CA LYS A 116 -29.13 5.50 4.38
C LYS A 116 -28.29 4.34 4.89
N GLU A 117 -27.40 4.59 5.86
CA GLU A 117 -26.53 3.57 6.47
C GLU A 117 -25.66 2.78 5.47
N GLY A 118 -25.37 3.38 4.29
CA GLY A 118 -24.55 2.78 3.26
C GLY A 118 -23.08 2.72 3.66
N SER A 119 -22.34 1.80 3.04
CA SER A 119 -20.89 1.67 3.21
C SER A 119 -20.15 2.36 2.07
N LEU A 120 -19.25 3.30 2.39
CA LEU A 120 -18.37 3.90 1.40
C LEU A 120 -17.29 2.91 1.00
N ILE A 121 -17.25 2.54 -0.28
CA ILE A 121 -16.21 1.71 -0.85
C ILE A 121 -15.32 2.57 -1.72
N THR A 122 -14.03 2.61 -1.38
CA THR A 122 -12.98 3.24 -2.17
C THR A 122 -12.29 2.18 -2.99
N SER A 123 -12.45 2.22 -4.32
CA SER A 123 -11.82 1.26 -5.23
C SER A 123 -10.37 1.62 -5.51
N LYS A 124 -10.04 2.91 -5.42
CA LYS A 124 -8.67 3.42 -5.57
C LYS A 124 -8.35 4.44 -4.47
N ASP A 125 -7.18 4.30 -3.89
CA ASP A 125 -6.64 5.23 -2.89
C ASP A 125 -5.62 6.22 -3.48
N SER A 126 -5.13 5.96 -4.71
CA SER A 126 -4.20 6.82 -5.45
C SER A 126 -4.48 6.78 -6.94
N ILE A 127 -4.01 7.78 -7.67
CA ILE A 127 -4.07 7.88 -9.12
C ILE A 127 -2.68 8.12 -9.71
N GLU A 128 -2.43 7.56 -10.90
CA GLU A 128 -1.20 7.81 -11.65
C GLU A 128 -1.34 9.10 -12.48
N VAL A 129 -0.39 10.01 -12.27
CA VAL A 129 -0.35 11.28 -12.98
C VAL A 129 0.99 11.51 -13.65
N GLU A 130 0.96 12.19 -14.80
CA GLU A 130 2.15 12.69 -15.48
C GLU A 130 2.19 14.21 -15.34
N CYS A 131 3.21 14.74 -14.66
CA CYS A 131 3.36 16.16 -14.44
C CYS A 131 4.85 16.57 -14.36
N LEU A 132 5.11 17.87 -14.37
CA LEU A 132 6.44 18.37 -13.99
C LEU A 132 6.63 18.28 -12.47
N PRO A 133 7.87 18.02 -11.99
CA PRO A 133 8.14 17.95 -10.55
C PRO A 133 7.76 19.22 -9.76
N ALA A 134 7.66 20.35 -10.45
CA ALA A 134 7.25 21.61 -9.85
C ALA A 134 5.72 21.71 -9.62
N ASP A 135 4.94 21.00 -10.40
CA ASP A 135 3.47 21.03 -10.37
C ASP A 135 2.86 19.84 -9.62
N LEU A 136 3.72 18.98 -9.06
CA LEU A 136 3.31 17.83 -8.29
C LEU A 136 2.60 18.26 -7.00
N ILE A 137 1.41 17.69 -6.75
CA ILE A 137 0.59 17.94 -5.57
C ILE A 137 0.75 16.80 -4.55
N PRO A 138 0.75 17.12 -3.24
CA PRO A 138 0.92 16.10 -2.20
C PRO A 138 -0.28 15.17 -2.05
N GLU A 139 -1.48 15.67 -2.25
CA GLU A 139 -2.76 14.95 -2.15
C GLU A 139 -3.78 15.60 -3.06
N LEU A 140 -4.76 14.82 -3.54
CA LEU A 140 -5.90 15.33 -4.31
C LEU A 140 -7.17 15.15 -3.49
N GLU A 141 -7.85 16.26 -3.21
CA GLU A 141 -9.11 16.23 -2.47
C GLU A 141 -10.27 15.81 -3.37
N VAL A 142 -11.00 14.80 -2.93
CA VAL A 142 -12.20 14.26 -3.58
C VAL A 142 -13.40 14.51 -2.71
N ASP A 143 -14.36 15.28 -3.20
CA ASP A 143 -15.60 15.61 -2.47
C ASP A 143 -16.60 14.46 -2.60
N ILE A 144 -16.84 13.75 -1.49
CA ILE A 144 -17.82 12.65 -1.41
C ILE A 144 -19.26 13.11 -1.13
N SER A 145 -19.50 14.41 -0.90
CA SER A 145 -20.84 14.95 -0.67
C SER A 145 -21.78 14.79 -1.89
N VAL A 146 -21.19 14.52 -3.05
CA VAL A 146 -21.93 14.26 -4.31
C VAL A 146 -22.65 12.91 -4.29
N LEU A 147 -22.24 11.98 -3.40
CA LEU A 147 -22.83 10.65 -3.26
C LEU A 147 -24.10 10.69 -2.40
N ASP A 148 -25.23 11.08 -3.00
CA ASP A 148 -26.54 11.15 -2.33
C ASP A 148 -27.29 9.82 -2.38
N ASP A 149 -26.98 8.96 -3.38
CA ASP A 149 -27.61 7.69 -3.67
C ASP A 149 -26.59 6.59 -3.95
N PHE A 150 -27.02 5.32 -3.81
CA PHE A 150 -26.21 4.14 -4.06
C PHE A 150 -25.84 3.93 -5.55
N GLU A 151 -26.64 4.51 -6.47
CA GLU A 151 -26.36 4.44 -7.91
C GLU A 151 -25.27 5.43 -8.35
N LYS A 152 -24.93 6.42 -7.51
CA LYS A 152 -23.92 7.42 -7.84
C LYS A 152 -22.53 6.93 -7.56
N ASN A 153 -21.65 7.11 -8.54
CA ASN A 153 -20.24 6.77 -8.46
C ASN A 153 -19.41 8.01 -8.76
N ILE A 154 -18.25 8.14 -8.13
CA ILE A 154 -17.25 9.15 -8.46
C ILE A 154 -16.24 8.49 -9.39
N LYS A 155 -16.09 9.06 -10.60
CA LYS A 155 -15.12 8.61 -11.60
C LYS A 155 -13.89 9.51 -11.61
N ILE A 156 -12.82 9.02 -12.23
CA ILE A 156 -11.59 9.78 -12.45
C ILE A 156 -11.88 11.07 -13.24
N SER A 157 -12.81 11.04 -14.21
CA SER A 157 -13.24 12.21 -14.99
C SER A 157 -13.83 13.35 -14.16
N ASP A 158 -14.36 13.06 -12.98
CA ASP A 158 -15.04 14.04 -12.12
C ASP A 158 -14.06 14.81 -11.19
N LEU A 159 -12.77 14.39 -11.19
CA LEU A 159 -11.74 15.00 -10.39
C LEU A 159 -11.36 16.39 -10.88
N LYS A 160 -11.22 17.32 -9.95
CA LYS A 160 -10.75 18.68 -10.24
C LYS A 160 -9.22 18.72 -10.18
N LEU A 161 -8.60 18.68 -11.33
CA LEU A 161 -7.16 18.74 -11.46
C LEU A 161 -6.67 20.18 -11.60
N PRO A 162 -5.53 20.52 -10.98
CA PRO A 162 -4.83 21.78 -11.29
C PRO A 162 -4.20 21.72 -12.68
N GLU A 163 -3.85 22.89 -13.20
CA GLU A 163 -3.19 23.01 -14.51
C GLU A 163 -1.81 22.33 -14.49
N GLY A 164 -1.50 21.56 -15.53
CA GLY A 164 -0.18 20.94 -15.70
C GLY A 164 -0.09 19.48 -15.26
N ILE A 165 -1.18 18.88 -14.79
CA ILE A 165 -1.26 17.46 -14.42
C ILE A 165 -2.12 16.71 -15.45
N GLU A 166 -1.57 15.63 -15.99
CA GLU A 166 -2.25 14.72 -16.91
C GLU A 166 -2.45 13.36 -16.23
N ILE A 167 -3.69 12.86 -16.17
CA ILE A 167 -3.97 11.52 -15.63
C ILE A 167 -3.62 10.48 -16.69
N GLN A 168 -2.99 9.39 -16.24
CA GLN A 168 -2.67 8.24 -17.08
C GLN A 168 -3.71 7.11 -16.95
N ASP A 169 -4.43 7.09 -15.84
CA ASP A 169 -5.50 6.12 -15.58
C ASP A 169 -6.72 6.33 -16.48
N ASP A 170 -7.57 5.30 -16.60
CA ASP A 170 -8.78 5.34 -17.40
C ASP A 170 -9.81 6.34 -16.80
N PRO A 171 -10.24 7.37 -17.54
CA PRO A 171 -11.19 8.36 -17.05
C PRO A 171 -12.56 7.79 -16.63
N GLU A 172 -12.93 6.60 -17.13
CA GLU A 172 -14.20 5.95 -16.76
C GLU A 172 -14.10 5.09 -15.49
N GLU A 173 -12.92 4.90 -14.94
CA GLU A 173 -12.71 4.10 -13.75
C GLU A 173 -13.34 4.76 -12.52
N ILE A 174 -13.96 3.92 -11.67
CA ILE A 174 -14.65 4.35 -10.46
C ILE A 174 -13.64 4.45 -9.32
N ILE A 175 -13.60 5.60 -8.65
CA ILE A 175 -12.77 5.86 -7.48
C ILE A 175 -13.50 5.48 -6.20
N ALA A 176 -14.74 5.93 -6.07
CA ALA A 176 -15.55 5.70 -4.89
C ALA A 176 -17.02 5.54 -5.24
N HIS A 177 -17.69 4.66 -4.52
CA HIS A 177 -19.16 4.49 -4.58
C HIS A 177 -19.66 4.10 -3.19
N VAL A 178 -20.98 4.16 -3.01
CA VAL A 178 -21.62 3.73 -1.76
C VAL A 178 -22.41 2.46 -2.05
N GLU A 179 -22.15 1.41 -1.27
CA GLU A 179 -22.88 0.15 -1.32
C GLU A 179 -24.01 0.15 -0.30
N GLU A 180 -25.14 -0.46 -0.66
CA GLU A 180 -26.27 -0.63 0.26
C GLU A 180 -25.89 -1.51 1.43
N PRO A 181 -26.39 -1.22 2.64
CA PRO A 181 -26.18 -2.09 3.78
C PRO A 181 -26.85 -3.45 3.52
N ARG A 182 -26.15 -4.54 3.80
CA ARG A 182 -26.73 -5.88 3.65
C ARG A 182 -27.91 -6.02 4.58
N SER A 183 -29.02 -6.54 4.06
CA SER A 183 -30.22 -6.79 4.85
C SER A 183 -29.96 -7.88 5.89
N GLU A 184 -30.65 -7.82 7.05
CA GLU A 184 -30.55 -8.87 8.07
C GLU A 184 -30.87 -10.27 7.50
N GLN A 185 -31.71 -10.33 6.46
CA GLN A 185 -32.06 -11.58 5.77
C GLN A 185 -30.91 -12.17 4.96
N GLU A 186 -30.10 -11.32 4.29
CA GLU A 186 -28.90 -11.77 3.59
C GLU A 186 -27.79 -12.23 4.56
N LEU A 187 -27.69 -11.59 5.74
CA LEU A 187 -26.76 -12.02 6.77
C LEU A 187 -27.17 -13.39 7.35
N GLU A 188 -28.45 -13.62 7.57
CA GLU A 188 -28.97 -14.92 8.03
C GLU A 188 -28.80 -16.02 6.97
N GLU A 189 -28.99 -15.72 5.69
CA GLU A 189 -28.73 -16.65 4.59
C GLU A 189 -27.25 -17.03 4.47
N LEU A 190 -26.34 -16.07 4.61
CA LEU A 190 -24.90 -16.33 4.59
C LEU A 190 -24.45 -17.15 5.83
N GLU A 191 -25.02 -16.88 7.01
CA GLU A 191 -24.74 -17.70 8.19
C GLU A 191 -25.24 -19.15 8.04
N THR A 192 -26.39 -19.34 7.37
CA THR A 192 -26.91 -20.69 7.09
C THR A 192 -26.11 -21.42 6.03
N GLU A 193 -25.65 -20.76 4.95
CA GLU A 193 -24.78 -21.37 3.94
C GLU A 193 -23.42 -21.78 4.52
N VAL A 194 -22.82 -20.94 5.37
CA VAL A 194 -21.53 -21.26 6.00
C VAL A 194 -21.68 -22.47 6.97
N VAL A 195 -22.79 -22.57 7.66
CA VAL A 195 -23.06 -23.71 8.57
C VAL A 195 -23.30 -25.01 7.79
N GLU A 196 -23.93 -24.95 6.61
CA GLU A 196 -24.14 -26.13 5.76
C GLU A 196 -22.82 -26.62 5.14
N ASP A 197 -21.94 -25.69 4.69
CA ASP A 197 -20.65 -26.06 4.08
C ASP A 197 -19.67 -26.66 5.12
N VAL A 198 -19.65 -26.10 6.34
CA VAL A 198 -18.84 -26.65 7.45
C VAL A 198 -19.36 -28.02 7.89
N SER A 199 -20.68 -28.23 7.89
CA SER A 199 -21.26 -29.55 8.24
C SER A 199 -21.04 -30.59 7.14
N ALA A 200 -20.95 -30.20 5.88
CA ALA A 200 -20.62 -31.09 4.77
C ALA A 200 -19.15 -31.57 4.82
N ILE A 201 -18.24 -30.70 5.26
CA ILE A 201 -16.81 -31.07 5.40
C ILE A 201 -16.58 -32.00 6.59
N GLU A 202 -17.34 -31.86 7.69
CA GLU A 202 -17.23 -32.78 8.83
C GLU A 202 -17.78 -34.18 8.54
N VAL A 203 -18.74 -34.33 7.63
CA VAL A 203 -19.31 -35.64 7.26
C VAL A 203 -18.38 -36.41 6.31
N GLU A 204 -17.61 -35.73 5.47
CA GLU A 204 -16.67 -36.41 4.55
C GLU A 204 -15.42 -36.97 5.27
N ASN A 205 -15.04 -36.39 6.41
CA ASN A 205 -13.87 -36.83 7.20
C ASN A 205 -14.16 -37.96 8.21
N LYS A 206 -15.41 -38.44 8.29
CA LYS A 206 -15.82 -39.50 9.23
C LYS A 206 -16.02 -40.87 8.57
N GLY A 207 -15.70 -40.95 7.28
CA GLY A 207 -15.95 -42.15 6.43
C GLY A 207 -14.75 -43.07 6.19
N GLU A 208 -13.58 -42.84 6.74
CA GLU A 208 -12.38 -43.64 6.43
C GLU A 208 -11.53 -43.95 7.67
N GLU A 209 -12.14 -44.73 8.59
CA GLU A 209 -11.39 -45.51 9.57
C GLU A 209 -11.88 -46.97 9.52
N THR A 210 -11.15 -47.81 8.81
CA THR A 210 -11.19 -49.25 9.00
C THR A 210 -9.97 -49.68 9.81
N PRO A 211 -10.14 -50.57 10.79
CA PRO A 211 -9.09 -51.00 11.69
C PRO A 211 -8.30 -52.16 11.11
N ALA A 212 -7.00 -52.16 11.25
CA ALA A 212 -6.19 -53.37 11.17
C ALA A 212 -5.27 -53.49 12.38
N GLU A 213 -5.59 -54.48 13.16
CA GLU A 213 -4.79 -55.09 14.23
C GLU A 213 -3.41 -55.54 13.77
N GLY A 214 -2.48 -55.58 14.69
CA GLY A 214 -1.34 -56.49 14.58
C GLY A 214 -0.10 -56.03 15.36
N GLU A 215 -0.03 -56.36 16.61
CA GLU A 215 1.03 -57.02 17.38
C GLU A 215 2.51 -56.80 16.98
N GLY A 216 3.31 -56.57 18.01
CA GLY A 216 4.66 -57.12 18.06
C GLY A 216 5.75 -56.14 18.48
N GLU A 217 5.93 -56.03 19.78
CA GLU A 217 7.09 -56.54 20.55
C GLU A 217 8.45 -55.80 20.39
N LYS A 218 8.81 -55.14 21.43
CA LYS A 218 10.01 -55.27 22.30
C LYS A 218 11.41 -54.95 21.75
N ALA A 219 12.07 -54.27 22.59
CA ALA A 219 13.47 -54.35 23.04
C ALA A 219 14.46 -53.33 22.44
N GLU A 220 14.94 -52.56 23.35
CA GLU A 220 16.25 -52.49 23.99
C GLU A 220 17.35 -51.76 23.19
N GLU A 221 17.75 -50.72 23.78
CA GLU A 221 18.96 -50.47 24.56
C GLU A 221 20.23 -50.03 23.82
N LYS A 222 20.81 -48.98 24.39
CA LYS A 222 22.25 -48.63 24.49
C LYS A 222 22.90 -47.87 23.32
N SER A 223 23.31 -46.71 23.64
CA SER A 223 24.54 -46.12 24.14
C SER A 223 25.51 -45.60 23.08
N ALA A 224 25.93 -44.40 23.37
CA ALA A 224 27.29 -43.85 23.35
C ALA A 224 28.02 -43.77 21.99
N GLU A 225 28.33 -42.65 21.50
CA GLU A 225 29.60 -41.90 21.61
C GLU A 225 29.48 -40.53 20.98
#